data_3444b506d6a9176566bd44f9f23dbe43
#
_entry.id   3444b506d6a9176566bd44f9f23dbe43
#
_cell.length_a   1.000
_cell.length_b   1.000
_cell.length_c   1.000
_cell.angle_alpha   90.00
_cell.angle_beta   90.00
_cell.angle_gamma   90.00
#
_symmetry.space_group_name_H-M   'P 1'
#
loop_
_entity.id
_entity.type
_entity.pdbx_description
1 polymer ?
#
loop_
_entity_poly.entity_id
_entity_poly.type
_entity_poly.pdbx_seq_one_letter_code
_entity_poly.pdbx_strand_id
1 'polypeptide(L)'
;MSSSILQALPIVSGSIAALSAIAALFWGVWTYKRNAAYQVQLLALGALQHYLDLAVAHPDLASRDESQPVDARYAWFAAHALATAQTLWSVAGVDENWRRPVDSIIRQHSAYLREGAFVCGEYRPDFVSYVRSRVPDLKCASVTDAPPCAS
;
A
#
# COMPACT_ATOMS: atom_id res chain seq x y z
N MET A 1 -44.09 52.28 2.58
CA MET A 1 -43.61 50.94 3.09
C MET A 1 -42.93 50.07 2.07
N SER A 2 -42.45 50.52 0.89
CA SER A 2 -41.91 49.69 -0.17
C SER A 2 -40.36 49.69 -0.26
N SER A 3 -39.67 50.64 0.38
CA SER A 3 -38.21 50.75 0.23
C SER A 3 -37.39 49.73 1.03
N SER A 4 -37.90 49.22 2.14
CA SER A 4 -37.17 48.30 3.01
C SER A 4 -37.07 46.87 2.43
N ILE A 5 -38.02 46.43 1.60
CA ILE A 5 -38.06 45.11 0.98
C ILE A 5 -37.03 45.00 -0.14
N LEU A 6 -36.84 46.07 -0.90
CA LEU A 6 -35.87 46.11 -2.00
C LEU A 6 -34.39 46.07 -1.53
N GLN A 7 -34.11 46.55 -0.31
CA GLN A 7 -32.76 46.52 0.28
C GLN A 7 -32.41 45.18 0.93
N ALA A 8 -33.40 44.37 1.33
CA ALA A 8 -33.18 43.07 1.96
C ALA A 8 -32.87 41.94 0.95
N LEU A 9 -33.35 42.08 -0.29
CA LEU A 9 -33.16 41.04 -1.35
C LEU A 9 -31.69 40.66 -1.66
N PRO A 10 -30.74 41.62 -1.81
CA PRO A 10 -29.37 41.28 -2.12
C PRO A 10 -28.63 40.61 -0.94
N ILE A 11 -29.01 40.91 0.30
CA ILE A 11 -28.38 40.31 1.48
C ILE A 11 -28.78 38.84 1.62
N VAL A 12 -30.04 38.51 1.39
CA VAL A 12 -30.58 37.16 1.46
C VAL A 12 -30.00 36.30 0.35
N SER A 13 -29.89 36.81 -0.89
CA SER A 13 -29.31 36.08 -2.01
C SER A 13 -27.82 35.79 -1.80
N GLY A 14 -27.07 36.75 -1.24
CA GLY A 14 -25.65 36.59 -0.91
C GLY A 14 -25.39 35.51 0.15
N SER A 15 -26.24 35.44 1.17
CA SER A 15 -26.16 34.43 2.24
C SER A 15 -26.43 33.01 1.72
N ILE A 16 -27.40 32.83 0.85
CA ILE A 16 -27.74 31.55 0.23
C ILE A 16 -26.59 31.07 -0.67
N ALA A 17 -26.00 31.98 -1.46
CA ALA A 17 -24.87 31.67 -2.31
C ALA A 17 -23.61 31.23 -1.50
N ALA A 18 -23.34 31.91 -0.39
CA ALA A 18 -22.22 31.54 0.49
C ALA A 18 -22.44 30.16 1.14
N LEU A 19 -23.62 29.86 1.64
CA LEU A 19 -23.94 28.56 2.23
C LEU A 19 -23.86 27.41 1.21
N SER A 20 -24.34 27.63 -0.02
CA SER A 20 -24.25 26.62 -1.08
C SER A 20 -22.81 26.37 -1.50
N ALA A 21 -21.93 27.39 -1.55
CA ALA A 21 -20.53 27.25 -1.84
C ALA A 21 -19.81 26.44 -0.75
N ILE A 22 -20.07 26.67 0.52
CA ILE A 22 -19.53 25.92 1.65
C ILE A 22 -19.97 24.45 1.57
N ALA A 23 -21.25 24.20 1.33
CA ALA A 23 -21.76 22.83 1.17
C ALA A 23 -21.12 22.10 -0.01
N ALA A 24 -20.93 22.77 -1.15
CA ALA A 24 -20.26 22.20 -2.31
C ALA A 24 -18.79 21.85 -2.03
N LEU A 25 -18.06 22.72 -1.30
CA LEU A 25 -16.69 22.44 -0.88
C LEU A 25 -16.62 21.21 0.06
N PHE A 26 -17.50 21.15 1.04
CA PHE A 26 -17.58 20.01 1.96
C PHE A 26 -17.85 18.70 1.22
N TRP A 27 -18.80 18.70 0.31
CA TRP A 27 -19.14 17.57 -0.54
C TRP A 27 -17.97 17.16 -1.44
N GLY A 28 -17.29 18.14 -2.04
CA GLY A 28 -16.12 17.92 -2.88
C GLY A 28 -14.97 17.26 -2.12
N VAL A 29 -14.62 17.78 -0.93
CA VAL A 29 -13.57 17.19 -0.07
C VAL A 29 -13.95 15.78 0.39
N TRP A 30 -15.20 15.57 0.80
CA TRP A 30 -15.67 14.25 1.22
C TRP A 30 -15.61 13.22 0.08
N THR A 31 -16.09 13.58 -1.11
CA THR A 31 -16.05 12.75 -2.32
C THR A 31 -14.60 12.44 -2.73
N TYR A 32 -13.72 13.45 -2.69
CA TYR A 32 -12.30 13.27 -2.99
C TYR A 32 -11.64 12.25 -2.05
N LYS A 33 -11.83 12.38 -0.73
CA LYS A 33 -11.29 11.45 0.26
C LYS A 33 -11.80 10.02 0.04
N ARG A 34 -13.09 9.87 -0.26
CA ARG A 34 -13.70 8.57 -0.54
C ARG A 34 -13.12 7.93 -1.80
N ASN A 35 -12.99 8.71 -2.88
CA ASN A 35 -12.42 8.22 -4.14
C ASN A 35 -10.94 7.86 -3.99
N ALA A 36 -10.16 8.63 -3.23
CA ALA A 36 -8.76 8.32 -2.96
C ALA A 36 -8.61 6.96 -2.25
N ALA A 37 -9.47 6.67 -1.26
CA ALA A 37 -9.44 5.37 -0.58
C ALA A 37 -9.75 4.20 -1.55
N TYR A 38 -10.72 4.35 -2.45
CA TYR A 38 -11.01 3.33 -3.47
C TYR A 38 -9.85 3.13 -4.45
N GLN A 39 -9.18 4.19 -4.87
CA GLN A 39 -8.03 4.08 -5.78
C GLN A 39 -6.88 3.30 -5.14
N VAL A 40 -6.60 3.52 -3.85
CA VAL A 40 -5.57 2.77 -3.13
C VAL A 40 -5.93 1.28 -3.03
N GLN A 41 -7.21 0.95 -2.80
CA GLN A 41 -7.67 -0.45 -2.79
C GLN A 41 -7.52 -1.11 -4.17
N LEU A 42 -7.86 -0.40 -5.25
CA LEU A 42 -7.69 -0.93 -6.62
C LEU A 42 -6.22 -1.16 -6.97
N LEU A 43 -5.32 -0.27 -6.56
CA LEU A 43 -3.87 -0.45 -6.71
C LEU A 43 -3.38 -1.69 -5.95
N ALA A 44 -3.84 -1.89 -4.73
CA ALA A 44 -3.48 -3.05 -3.92
C ALA A 44 -3.99 -4.36 -4.56
N LEU A 45 -5.22 -4.38 -5.05
CA LEU A 45 -5.78 -5.52 -5.79
C LEU A 45 -4.97 -5.82 -7.05
N GLY A 46 -4.62 -4.80 -7.84
CA GLY A 46 -3.80 -4.96 -9.04
C GLY A 46 -2.41 -5.51 -8.72
N ALA A 47 -1.76 -5.02 -7.66
CA ALA A 47 -0.47 -5.53 -7.20
C ALA A 47 -0.56 -7.00 -6.76
N LEU A 48 -1.62 -7.36 -6.01
CA LEU A 48 -1.85 -8.74 -5.59
C LEU A 48 -2.10 -9.67 -6.80
N GLN A 49 -2.93 -9.26 -7.74
CA GLN A 49 -3.18 -10.04 -8.97
C GLN A 49 -1.90 -10.27 -9.74
N HIS A 50 -1.10 -9.23 -9.95
CA HIS A 50 0.18 -9.37 -10.65
C HIS A 50 1.14 -10.33 -9.93
N TYR A 51 1.22 -10.28 -8.60
CA TYR A 51 2.00 -11.23 -7.81
C TYR A 51 1.47 -12.67 -8.00
N LEU A 52 0.16 -12.88 -7.95
CA LEU A 52 -0.44 -14.20 -8.14
C LEU A 52 -0.20 -14.75 -9.55
N ASP A 53 -0.28 -13.91 -10.57
CA ASP A 53 0.04 -14.29 -11.96
C ASP A 53 1.50 -14.74 -12.08
N LEU A 54 2.44 -14.00 -11.46
CA LEU A 54 3.84 -14.41 -11.40
C LEU A 54 4.05 -15.71 -10.61
N ALA A 55 3.32 -15.90 -9.50
CA ALA A 55 3.39 -17.10 -8.69
C ALA A 55 2.87 -18.34 -9.44
N VAL A 56 1.82 -18.18 -10.25
CA VAL A 56 1.29 -19.24 -11.12
C VAL A 56 2.25 -19.53 -12.29
N ALA A 57 2.87 -18.50 -12.87
CA ALA A 57 3.85 -18.67 -13.95
C ALA A 57 5.18 -19.30 -13.47
N HIS A 58 5.53 -19.12 -12.20
CA HIS A 58 6.77 -19.59 -11.59
C HIS A 58 6.50 -20.30 -10.26
N PRO A 59 5.84 -21.45 -10.26
CA PRO A 59 5.47 -22.18 -9.04
C PRO A 59 6.69 -22.66 -8.25
N ASP A 60 7.81 -22.89 -8.91
CA ASP A 60 9.10 -23.22 -8.32
C ASP A 60 9.64 -22.12 -7.41
N LEU A 61 9.34 -20.85 -7.71
CA LEU A 61 9.74 -19.71 -6.89
C LEU A 61 8.71 -19.41 -5.80
N ALA A 62 7.43 -19.62 -6.11
CA ALA A 62 6.34 -19.34 -5.17
C ALA A 62 6.24 -20.38 -4.05
N SER A 63 6.56 -21.66 -4.30
CA SER A 63 6.47 -22.76 -3.34
C SER A 63 7.84 -23.37 -3.00
N ARG A 64 8.87 -22.51 -2.93
CA ARG A 64 10.24 -22.95 -2.69
C ARG A 64 10.39 -23.59 -1.31
N ASP A 65 11.20 -24.66 -1.26
CA ASP A 65 11.64 -25.29 -0.01
C ASP A 65 12.63 -24.35 0.72
N GLU A 66 12.40 -24.12 2.01
CA GLU A 66 13.27 -23.29 2.89
C GLU A 66 14.71 -23.82 2.98
N SER A 67 14.96 -25.12 2.66
CA SER A 67 16.28 -25.74 2.69
C SER A 67 17.18 -25.32 1.52
N GLN A 68 16.64 -24.75 0.45
CA GLN A 68 17.40 -24.36 -0.72
C GLN A 68 18.07 -22.99 -0.51
N PRO A 69 19.32 -22.78 -0.99
CA PRO A 69 20.00 -21.48 -0.88
C PRO A 69 19.29 -20.40 -1.71
N VAL A 70 19.22 -19.17 -1.21
CA VAL A 70 18.60 -18.05 -1.95
C VAL A 70 19.47 -17.70 -3.16
N ASP A 71 18.99 -18.02 -4.37
CA ASP A 71 19.61 -17.59 -5.61
C ASP A 71 19.09 -16.21 -6.06
N ALA A 72 19.75 -15.61 -7.04
CA ALA A 72 19.39 -14.26 -7.51
C ALA A 72 17.96 -14.20 -8.10
N ARG A 73 17.50 -15.26 -8.79
CA ARG A 73 16.17 -15.31 -9.38
C ARG A 73 15.10 -15.32 -8.31
N TYR A 74 15.27 -16.13 -7.27
CA TYR A 74 14.36 -16.15 -6.14
C TYR A 74 14.43 -14.85 -5.32
N ALA A 75 15.62 -14.27 -5.15
CA ALA A 75 15.78 -13.00 -4.44
C ALA A 75 14.94 -11.88 -5.08
N TRP A 76 14.96 -11.78 -6.41
CA TRP A 76 14.11 -10.83 -7.15
C TRP A 76 12.62 -11.12 -7.00
N PHE A 77 12.22 -12.39 -7.08
CA PHE A 77 10.83 -12.80 -6.88
C PHE A 77 10.35 -12.46 -5.46
N ALA A 78 11.14 -12.77 -4.42
CA ALA A 78 10.83 -12.48 -3.03
C ALA A 78 10.77 -10.97 -2.75
N ALA A 79 11.69 -10.19 -3.32
CA ALA A 79 11.67 -8.74 -3.22
C ALA A 79 10.38 -8.15 -3.83
N HIS A 80 9.97 -8.66 -5.01
CA HIS A 80 8.71 -8.27 -5.64
C HIS A 80 7.49 -8.65 -4.78
N ALA A 81 7.48 -9.86 -4.21
CA ALA A 81 6.44 -10.31 -3.29
C ALA A 81 6.32 -9.40 -2.07
N LEU A 82 7.45 -9.00 -1.47
CA LEU A 82 7.48 -8.11 -0.31
C LEU A 82 7.10 -6.66 -0.65
N ALA A 83 7.44 -6.17 -1.84
CA ALA A 83 6.94 -4.87 -2.33
C ALA A 83 5.40 -4.90 -2.50
N THR A 84 4.86 -6.01 -3.00
CA THR A 84 3.41 -6.25 -3.04
C THR A 84 2.83 -6.26 -1.63
N ALA A 85 3.44 -7.00 -0.69
CA ALA A 85 3.01 -7.05 0.70
C ALA A 85 3.01 -5.67 1.36
N GLN A 86 4.00 -4.81 1.09
CA GLN A 86 4.02 -3.41 1.55
C GLN A 86 2.86 -2.59 0.98
N THR A 87 2.54 -2.78 -0.31
CA THR A 87 1.40 -2.11 -0.94
C THR A 87 0.09 -2.53 -0.28
N LEU A 88 -0.11 -3.82 -0.02
CA LEU A 88 -1.26 -4.35 0.72
C LEU A 88 -1.30 -3.83 2.15
N TRP A 89 -0.13 -3.73 2.81
CA TRP A 89 -0.01 -3.19 4.17
C TRP A 89 -0.49 -1.75 4.27
N SER A 90 -0.26 -0.93 3.23
CA SER A 90 -0.73 0.46 3.21
C SER A 90 -2.27 0.58 3.24
N VAL A 91 -2.98 -0.46 2.81
CA VAL A 91 -4.46 -0.57 2.83
C VAL A 91 -4.95 -1.27 4.10
N ALA A 92 -4.16 -2.18 4.68
CA ALA A 92 -4.52 -2.96 5.86
C ALA A 92 -4.79 -2.10 7.12
N GLY A 93 -4.30 -0.87 7.15
CA GLY A 93 -4.65 0.12 8.18
C GLY A 93 -6.13 0.56 8.14
N VAL A 94 -6.79 0.38 6.98
CA VAL A 94 -8.19 0.75 6.75
C VAL A 94 -9.10 -0.48 6.81
N ASP A 95 -8.62 -1.64 6.32
CA ASP A 95 -9.38 -2.90 6.28
C ASP A 95 -8.49 -4.08 6.70
N GLU A 96 -8.81 -4.67 7.84
CA GLU A 96 -8.05 -5.78 8.45
C GLU A 96 -8.00 -7.04 7.58
N ASN A 97 -8.94 -7.22 6.64
CA ASN A 97 -8.92 -8.36 5.71
C ASN A 97 -7.65 -8.41 4.86
N TRP A 98 -7.01 -7.28 4.61
CA TRP A 98 -5.74 -7.20 3.87
C TRP A 98 -4.52 -7.72 4.64
N ARG A 99 -4.62 -7.87 5.96
CA ARG A 99 -3.52 -8.42 6.78
C ARG A 99 -3.22 -9.88 6.48
N ARG A 100 -4.26 -10.68 6.17
CA ARG A 100 -4.08 -12.12 5.88
C ARG A 100 -3.17 -12.38 4.67
N PRO A 101 -3.40 -11.77 3.50
CA PRO A 101 -2.47 -11.92 2.37
C PRO A 101 -1.07 -11.38 2.67
N VAL A 102 -0.93 -10.27 3.41
CA VAL A 102 0.37 -9.76 3.86
C VAL A 102 1.11 -10.79 4.70
N ASP A 103 0.47 -11.36 5.73
CA ASP A 103 1.04 -12.40 6.59
C ASP A 103 1.39 -13.67 5.81
N SER A 104 0.60 -14.03 4.81
CA SER A 104 0.86 -15.17 3.93
C SER A 104 2.13 -14.97 3.12
N ILE A 105 2.29 -13.81 2.48
CA ILE A 105 3.47 -13.47 1.68
C ILE A 105 4.72 -13.44 2.57
N ILE A 106 4.66 -12.79 3.74
CA ILE A 106 5.81 -12.73 4.68
C ILE A 106 6.24 -14.12 5.11
N ARG A 107 5.31 -15.00 5.47
CA ARG A 107 5.62 -16.38 5.87
C ARG A 107 6.23 -17.18 4.74
N GLN A 108 5.69 -17.07 3.54
CA GLN A 108 6.14 -17.79 2.35
C GLN A 108 7.58 -17.43 1.96
N HIS A 109 7.99 -16.18 2.21
CA HIS A 109 9.33 -15.69 1.91
C HIS A 109 10.22 -15.50 3.16
N SER A 110 9.93 -16.23 4.24
CA SER A 110 10.68 -16.11 5.50
C SER A 110 12.16 -16.48 5.36
N ALA A 111 12.52 -17.44 4.50
CA ALA A 111 13.91 -17.79 4.20
C ALA A 111 14.69 -16.58 3.67
N TYR A 112 14.17 -15.88 2.66
CA TYR A 112 14.76 -14.66 2.12
C TYR A 112 15.00 -13.58 3.20
N LEU A 113 14.04 -13.42 4.11
CA LEU A 113 14.11 -12.45 5.21
C LEU A 113 15.19 -12.79 6.25
N ARG A 114 15.45 -14.09 6.48
CA ARG A 114 16.47 -14.57 7.43
C ARG A 114 17.89 -14.59 6.83
N GLU A 115 18.03 -14.78 5.54
CA GLU A 115 19.34 -14.86 4.88
C GLU A 115 20.03 -13.49 4.71
N GLY A 116 19.32 -12.39 4.97
CA GLY A 116 19.91 -11.04 4.93
C GLY A 116 19.95 -10.42 3.53
N ALA A 117 19.12 -10.91 2.60
CA ALA A 117 18.97 -10.31 1.27
C ALA A 117 17.93 -9.17 1.25
N PHE A 118 17.18 -8.96 2.35
CA PHE A 118 16.14 -7.94 2.47
C PHE A 118 16.74 -6.57 2.81
N VAL A 119 16.64 -5.61 1.90
CA VAL A 119 17.14 -4.24 2.07
C VAL A 119 16.12 -3.41 2.83
N CYS A 120 16.20 -3.40 4.16
CA CYS A 120 15.24 -2.73 5.03
C CYS A 120 15.02 -1.23 4.68
N GLY A 121 16.04 -0.54 4.15
CA GLY A 121 15.99 0.87 3.81
C GLY A 121 15.12 1.21 2.61
N GLU A 122 14.76 0.22 1.79
CA GLU A 122 13.88 0.39 0.62
C GLU A 122 12.40 0.32 0.97
N TYR A 123 12.09 -0.11 2.20
CA TYR A 123 10.72 -0.31 2.66
C TYR A 123 10.34 0.72 3.73
N ARG A 124 9.04 0.96 3.87
CA ARG A 124 8.51 1.86 4.90
C ARG A 124 8.84 1.34 6.30
N PRO A 125 9.25 2.20 7.25
CA PRO A 125 9.64 1.78 8.60
C PRO A 125 8.55 1.05 9.38
N ASP A 126 7.28 1.42 9.21
CA ASP A 126 6.13 0.76 9.83
C ASP A 126 5.93 -0.66 9.29
N PHE A 127 6.11 -0.87 7.99
CA PHE A 127 6.08 -2.19 7.36
C PHE A 127 7.26 -3.06 7.83
N VAL A 128 8.49 -2.51 7.86
CA VAL A 128 9.68 -3.23 8.36
C VAL A 128 9.48 -3.67 9.82
N SER A 129 8.91 -2.80 10.65
CA SER A 129 8.58 -3.12 12.05
C SER A 129 7.56 -4.26 12.14
N TYR A 130 6.57 -4.26 11.24
CA TYR A 130 5.59 -5.34 11.15
C TYR A 130 6.23 -6.67 10.71
N VAL A 131 7.06 -6.65 9.65
CA VAL A 131 7.81 -7.84 9.20
C VAL A 131 8.66 -8.40 10.33
N ARG A 132 9.38 -7.55 11.08
CA ARG A 132 10.18 -7.97 12.24
C ARG A 132 9.35 -8.61 13.34
N SER A 133 8.12 -8.18 13.55
CA SER A 133 7.22 -8.83 14.52
C SER A 133 6.79 -10.24 14.08
N ARG A 134 6.82 -10.55 12.78
CA ARG A 134 6.47 -11.85 12.21
C ARG A 134 7.69 -12.76 12.01
N VAL A 135 8.84 -12.17 11.75
CA VAL A 135 10.12 -12.85 11.54
C VAL A 135 11.15 -12.20 12.48
N PRO A 136 11.25 -12.68 13.74
CA PRO A 136 12.17 -12.10 14.74
C PRO A 136 13.64 -12.10 14.30
N ASP A 137 14.04 -13.10 13.50
CA ASP A 137 15.40 -13.28 12.99
C ASP A 137 15.65 -12.51 11.68
N LEU A 138 14.84 -11.48 11.39
CA LEU A 138 14.99 -10.63 10.22
C LEU A 138 16.39 -10.01 10.17
N LYS A 139 17.11 -10.27 9.07
CA LYS A 139 18.38 -9.64 8.75
C LYS A 139 18.20 -8.62 7.65
N CYS A 140 18.68 -7.40 7.89
CA CYS A 140 18.65 -6.33 6.89
C CYS A 140 19.99 -6.30 6.15
N ALA A 141 19.95 -6.35 4.81
CA ALA A 141 21.10 -6.01 3.98
C ALA A 141 21.37 -4.50 4.04
N SER A 142 22.63 -4.12 3.91
CA SER A 142 22.98 -2.71 3.65
C SER A 142 22.73 -2.40 2.16
N VAL A 143 22.42 -1.14 1.86
CA VAL A 143 22.18 -0.68 0.46
C VAL A 143 23.42 -0.94 -0.43
N THR A 144 24.60 -1.02 0.17
CA THR A 144 25.88 -1.33 -0.50
C THR A 144 26.03 -2.79 -0.90
N ASP A 145 25.28 -3.70 -0.30
CA ASP A 145 25.39 -5.14 -0.54
C ASP A 145 24.37 -5.65 -1.59
N ALA A 146 23.53 -4.76 -2.12
CA ALA A 146 22.58 -5.11 -3.17
C ALA A 146 23.35 -5.54 -4.44
N PRO A 147 23.02 -6.70 -5.04
CA PRO A 147 23.66 -7.14 -6.27
C PRO A 147 23.45 -6.08 -7.36
N PRO A 148 24.52 -5.75 -8.15
CA PRO A 148 24.38 -4.78 -9.23
C PRO A 148 23.29 -5.26 -10.20
N CYS A 149 22.40 -4.33 -10.59
CA CYS A 149 21.41 -4.59 -11.62
C CYS A 149 22.16 -5.10 -12.86
N ALA A 150 21.93 -6.37 -13.24
CA ALA A 150 22.46 -6.92 -14.48
C ALA A 150 21.88 -6.10 -15.64
N SER A 151 22.71 -5.29 -16.26
CA SER A 151 22.44 -4.51 -17.47
C SER A 151 22.35 -5.39 -18.70
#